data_ac29cbbadc6a3e0b5ab3daec951a348a
#
_entry.id   ac29cbbadc6a3e0b5ab3daec951a348a
#
_cell.length_a   1.000
_cell.length_b   1.000
_cell.length_c   1.000
_cell.angle_alpha   90.00
_cell.angle_beta   90.00
_cell.angle_gamma   90.00
#
_symmetry.space_group_name_H-M   'P 1'
#
loop_
_entity.id
_entity.type
_entity.pdbx_description
1 polymer ?
#
loop_
_entity_poly.entity_id
_entity_poly.type
_entity_poly.pdbx_seq_one_letter_code
_entity_poly.pdbx_strand_id
1 'polypeptide(L)'
;YFDAYDYKTLGEYADKIILMAHDYAAYTLPDNLLNTDFIATPVTPFDEVYTALKAITNAQTGVQDKSKIVFAVSTANTSAWNTTDKKITDGKSIHPAMDTIEKRLAQPDTEITYSEKYKNPYAFYNTEDGQQILLWYEDSRSIKDKIKLAKMFGINSLSVWRIGAIPEGASEQYMDVWETIITE
;
A
#
# COMPACT_ATOMS: atom_id res chain seq x y z
N TYR A 1 -13.77 -11.53 -0.19
CA TYR A 1 -13.82 -10.07 -0.39
C TYR A 1 -14.20 -9.72 -1.82
N PHE A 2 -13.52 -10.32 -2.81
CA PHE A 2 -13.71 -9.99 -4.23
C PHE A 2 -15.03 -10.55 -4.81
N ASP A 3 -15.63 -11.52 -4.17
CA ASP A 3 -16.91 -12.12 -4.57
C ASP A 3 -18.13 -11.41 -3.96
N ALA A 4 -17.90 -10.34 -3.17
CA ALA A 4 -19.00 -9.61 -2.50
C ALA A 4 -19.73 -8.62 -3.41
N TYR A 5 -19.18 -8.34 -4.61
CA TYR A 5 -19.72 -7.33 -5.52
C TYR A 5 -20.09 -7.93 -6.88
N ASP A 6 -21.27 -7.59 -7.37
CA ASP A 6 -21.64 -7.82 -8.76
C ASP A 6 -21.05 -6.70 -9.64
N TYR A 7 -19.77 -6.86 -10.01
CA TYR A 7 -19.04 -5.87 -10.79
C TYR A 7 -19.68 -5.61 -12.16
N LYS A 8 -20.29 -6.63 -12.77
CA LYS A 8 -20.96 -6.49 -14.07
C LYS A 8 -22.12 -5.52 -13.95
N THR A 9 -23.02 -5.77 -13.01
CA THR A 9 -24.16 -4.90 -12.75
C THR A 9 -23.72 -3.49 -12.31
N LEU A 10 -22.70 -3.38 -11.44
CA LEU A 10 -22.15 -2.07 -11.09
C LEU A 10 -21.65 -1.31 -12.33
N GLY A 11 -20.98 -1.99 -13.26
CA GLY A 11 -20.50 -1.40 -14.52
C GLY A 11 -21.60 -0.94 -15.45
N GLU A 12 -22.78 -1.55 -15.41
CA GLU A 12 -23.96 -1.13 -16.21
C GLU A 12 -24.55 0.18 -15.69
N TYR A 13 -24.65 0.34 -14.38
CA TYR A 13 -25.39 1.46 -13.75
C TYR A 13 -24.50 2.63 -13.29
N ALA A 14 -23.23 2.41 -12.97
CA ALA A 14 -22.33 3.46 -12.52
C ALA A 14 -21.61 4.13 -13.70
N ASP A 15 -21.38 5.44 -13.60
CA ASP A 15 -20.53 6.19 -14.53
C ASP A 15 -19.04 5.93 -14.25
N LYS A 16 -18.68 5.79 -12.97
CA LYS A 16 -17.33 5.49 -12.51
C LYS A 16 -17.37 4.55 -11.32
N ILE A 17 -16.38 3.65 -11.26
CA ILE A 17 -16.15 2.71 -10.16
C ILE A 17 -14.73 2.89 -9.69
N ILE A 18 -14.54 3.32 -8.45
CA ILE A 18 -13.21 3.49 -7.86
C ILE A 18 -12.82 2.19 -7.15
N LEU A 19 -11.80 1.50 -7.67
CA LEU A 19 -11.23 0.32 -7.05
C LEU A 19 -10.20 0.74 -5.99
N MET A 20 -10.57 0.64 -4.73
CA MET A 20 -9.71 0.97 -3.57
C MET A 20 -8.88 -0.25 -3.15
N ALA A 21 -7.96 -0.70 -4.02
CA ALA A 21 -7.09 -1.83 -3.77
C ALA A 21 -5.80 -1.41 -3.04
N HIS A 22 -5.93 -0.77 -1.87
CA HIS A 22 -4.79 -0.18 -1.15
C HIS A 22 -4.88 -0.28 0.38
N ASP A 23 -5.88 -0.97 0.94
CA ASP A 23 -6.06 -1.10 2.39
C ASP A 23 -6.09 -2.57 2.82
N TYR A 24 -4.91 -3.21 2.75
CA TYR A 24 -4.73 -4.62 3.10
C TYR A 24 -3.95 -4.81 4.40
N ALA A 25 -3.52 -3.72 5.05
CA ALA A 25 -2.75 -3.79 6.27
C ALA A 25 -3.53 -4.49 7.40
N ALA A 26 -2.87 -5.44 8.06
CA ALA A 26 -3.44 -6.05 9.27
C ALA A 26 -3.42 -5.03 10.42
N TYR A 27 -4.50 -4.95 11.17
CA TYR A 27 -4.59 -4.13 12.39
C TYR A 27 -4.20 -4.91 13.64
N THR A 28 -4.31 -6.22 13.58
CA THR A 28 -3.94 -7.12 14.68
C THR A 28 -3.27 -8.38 14.16
N LEU A 29 -2.36 -8.92 14.94
CA LEU A 29 -1.77 -10.24 14.74
C LEU A 29 -2.11 -11.16 15.90
N PRO A 30 -2.36 -12.45 15.63
CA PRO A 30 -2.61 -13.42 16.68
C PRO A 30 -1.33 -13.71 17.50
N ASP A 31 -1.49 -13.99 18.78
CA ASP A 31 -0.39 -14.17 19.74
C ASP A 31 0.64 -15.22 19.33
N ASN A 32 0.22 -16.27 18.62
CA ASN A 32 1.12 -17.32 18.14
C ASN A 32 2.09 -16.87 17.05
N LEU A 33 1.91 -15.67 16.48
CA LEU A 33 2.84 -15.06 15.53
C LEU A 33 3.82 -14.09 16.20
N LEU A 34 3.59 -13.71 17.45
CA LEU A 34 4.47 -12.79 18.18
C LEU A 34 5.79 -13.48 18.55
N ASN A 35 6.87 -12.71 18.54
CA ASN A 35 8.23 -13.16 18.86
C ASN A 35 8.73 -14.32 17.97
N THR A 36 8.11 -14.54 16.83
CA THR A 36 8.55 -15.49 15.81
C THR A 36 9.56 -14.86 14.86
N ASP A 37 10.00 -15.59 13.83
CA ASP A 37 10.81 -15.01 12.78
C ASP A 37 10.07 -13.88 12.05
N PHE A 38 10.81 -13.14 11.20
CA PHE A 38 10.26 -11.98 10.47
C PHE A 38 8.93 -12.29 9.77
N ILE A 39 7.90 -11.51 10.12
CA ILE A 39 6.58 -11.58 9.51
C ILE A 39 6.38 -10.35 8.63
N ALA A 40 6.09 -10.58 7.36
CA ALA A 40 5.75 -9.51 6.45
C ALA A 40 4.29 -9.07 6.66
N THR A 41 4.10 -7.76 6.85
CA THR A 41 2.79 -7.13 7.01
C THR A 41 2.64 -5.96 6.01
N PRO A 42 2.77 -6.22 4.69
CA PRO A 42 2.78 -5.17 3.70
C PRO A 42 1.44 -4.41 3.69
N VAL A 43 1.51 -3.13 3.32
CA VAL A 43 0.34 -2.24 3.27
C VAL A 43 -0.54 -2.58 2.08
N THR A 44 0.09 -2.78 0.91
CA THR A 44 -0.59 -2.99 -0.36
C THR A 44 0.14 -4.09 -1.14
N PRO A 45 -0.02 -5.36 -0.74
CA PRO A 45 0.66 -6.49 -1.39
C PRO A 45 0.30 -6.58 -2.88
N PHE A 46 1.30 -6.75 -3.73
CA PHE A 46 1.14 -6.77 -5.18
C PHE A 46 0.20 -7.87 -5.68
N ASP A 47 0.23 -9.03 -5.08
CA ASP A 47 -0.63 -10.18 -5.37
C ASP A 47 -2.10 -9.93 -5.03
N GLU A 48 -2.38 -9.20 -3.95
CA GLU A 48 -3.74 -8.78 -3.59
C GLU A 48 -4.28 -7.74 -4.57
N VAL A 49 -3.44 -6.76 -4.96
CA VAL A 49 -3.79 -5.79 -6.01
C VAL A 49 -4.07 -6.49 -7.34
N TYR A 50 -3.22 -7.45 -7.73
CA TYR A 50 -3.44 -8.28 -8.92
C TYR A 50 -4.77 -9.01 -8.85
N THR A 51 -5.10 -9.61 -7.71
CA THR A 51 -6.35 -10.35 -7.53
C THR A 51 -7.57 -9.44 -7.63
N ALA A 52 -7.52 -8.24 -7.04
CA ALA A 52 -8.58 -7.25 -7.15
C ALA A 52 -8.78 -6.78 -8.61
N LEU A 53 -7.70 -6.46 -9.31
CA LEU A 53 -7.74 -6.06 -10.72
C LEU A 53 -8.29 -7.18 -11.62
N LYS A 54 -7.87 -8.41 -11.40
CA LYS A 54 -8.36 -9.59 -12.11
C LYS A 54 -9.87 -9.79 -11.89
N ALA A 55 -10.36 -9.59 -10.67
CA ALA A 55 -11.79 -9.74 -10.35
C ALA A 55 -12.64 -8.67 -11.05
N ILE A 56 -12.28 -7.39 -10.89
CA ILE A 56 -13.09 -6.29 -11.45
C ILE A 56 -13.05 -6.24 -12.98
N THR A 57 -12.00 -6.77 -13.63
CA THR A 57 -11.85 -6.79 -15.10
C THR A 57 -12.18 -8.13 -15.73
N ASN A 58 -12.74 -9.08 -14.97
CA ASN A 58 -13.10 -10.41 -15.49
C ASN A 58 -14.06 -10.30 -16.68
N ALA A 59 -13.80 -11.07 -17.74
CA ALA A 59 -14.56 -10.98 -18.99
C ALA A 59 -16.05 -11.37 -18.84
N GLN A 60 -16.40 -12.24 -17.90
CA GLN A 60 -17.76 -12.71 -17.66
C GLN A 60 -18.48 -11.96 -16.57
N THR A 61 -17.79 -11.66 -15.45
CA THR A 61 -18.38 -11.14 -14.21
C THR A 61 -17.91 -9.74 -13.84
N GLY A 62 -16.90 -9.22 -14.53
CA GLY A 62 -16.33 -7.91 -14.27
C GLY A 62 -17.02 -6.76 -15.01
N VAL A 63 -16.53 -5.57 -14.79
CA VAL A 63 -16.93 -4.34 -15.49
C VAL A 63 -16.51 -4.45 -16.96
N GLN A 64 -17.50 -4.42 -17.87
CA GLN A 64 -17.26 -4.61 -19.30
C GLN A 64 -16.58 -3.39 -19.95
N ASP A 65 -17.01 -2.19 -19.59
CA ASP A 65 -16.35 -0.94 -20.01
C ASP A 65 -15.29 -0.52 -19.00
N LYS A 66 -14.04 -0.89 -19.27
CA LYS A 66 -12.89 -0.61 -18.40
C LYS A 66 -12.60 0.89 -18.23
N SER A 67 -13.11 1.75 -19.13
CA SER A 67 -12.98 3.21 -18.99
C SER A 67 -13.74 3.77 -17.79
N LYS A 68 -14.68 3.01 -17.24
CA LYS A 68 -15.42 3.33 -16.02
C LYS A 68 -14.62 3.00 -14.74
N ILE A 69 -13.58 2.18 -14.83
CA ILE A 69 -12.78 1.78 -13.66
C ILE A 69 -11.71 2.83 -13.40
N VAL A 70 -11.63 3.27 -12.16
CA VAL A 70 -10.58 4.16 -11.64
C VAL A 70 -9.79 3.37 -10.59
N PHE A 71 -8.50 3.19 -10.80
CA PHE A 71 -7.62 2.53 -9.83
C PHE A 71 -7.16 3.53 -8.78
N ALA A 72 -7.42 3.25 -7.50
CA ALA A 72 -6.98 4.11 -6.40
C ALA A 72 -5.65 3.64 -5.84
N VAL A 73 -4.71 4.59 -5.69
CA VAL A 73 -3.46 4.43 -4.95
C VAL A 73 -3.50 5.23 -3.66
N SER A 74 -2.75 4.82 -2.65
CA SER A 74 -2.70 5.52 -1.36
C SER A 74 -1.27 5.57 -0.84
N THR A 75 -0.87 6.74 -0.36
CA THR A 75 0.35 6.94 0.46
C THR A 75 0.02 7.13 1.93
N ALA A 76 -1.28 7.26 2.26
CA ALA A 76 -1.73 7.51 3.63
C ALA A 76 -1.71 6.27 4.53
N ASN A 77 -1.78 5.08 3.93
CA ASN A 77 -1.85 3.84 4.68
C ASN A 77 -0.45 3.35 5.03
N THR A 78 -0.30 2.92 6.27
CA THR A 78 0.93 2.32 6.79
C THR A 78 0.58 1.11 7.65
N SER A 79 1.54 0.18 7.76
CA SER A 79 1.48 -0.94 8.71
C SER A 79 2.73 -0.87 9.58
N ALA A 80 2.57 -0.51 10.85
CA ALA A 80 3.71 -0.37 11.75
C ALA A 80 3.49 -1.18 13.04
N TRP A 81 4.59 -1.75 13.56
CA TRP A 81 4.57 -2.71 14.65
C TRP A 81 5.74 -2.48 15.59
N ASN A 82 5.50 -2.62 16.89
CA ASN A 82 6.57 -2.71 17.86
C ASN A 82 7.38 -3.99 17.65
N THR A 83 8.70 -3.87 17.64
CA THR A 83 9.61 -5.01 17.44
C THR A 83 10.73 -5.02 18.46
N THR A 84 11.32 -6.19 18.66
CA THR A 84 12.60 -6.39 19.34
C THR A 84 13.38 -7.40 18.51
N ASP A 85 14.63 -7.10 18.20
CA ASP A 85 15.47 -7.93 17.32
C ASP A 85 14.76 -8.29 15.99
N LYS A 86 14.05 -7.31 15.42
CA LYS A 86 13.25 -7.44 14.18
C LYS A 86 12.07 -8.42 14.26
N LYS A 87 11.66 -8.85 15.45
CA LYS A 87 10.49 -9.69 15.70
C LYS A 87 9.37 -8.86 16.27
N ILE A 88 8.17 -9.01 15.76
CA ILE A 88 6.98 -8.30 16.25
C ILE A 88 6.65 -8.78 17.66
N THR A 89 6.56 -7.85 18.61
CA THR A 89 6.37 -8.14 20.05
C THR A 89 4.98 -7.78 20.56
N ASP A 90 4.23 -6.97 19.81
CA ASP A 90 2.87 -6.56 20.15
C ASP A 90 1.91 -6.89 19.00
N GLY A 91 0.82 -7.57 19.32
CA GLY A 91 -0.19 -7.98 18.35
C GLY A 91 -1.09 -6.84 17.84
N LYS A 92 -0.84 -5.58 18.22
CA LYS A 92 -1.56 -4.41 17.71
C LYS A 92 -0.67 -3.53 16.86
N SER A 93 -1.17 -3.19 15.67
CA SER A 93 -0.49 -2.21 14.82
C SER A 93 -0.53 -0.81 15.44
N ILE A 94 0.51 -0.04 15.18
CA ILE A 94 0.58 1.39 15.49
C ILE A 94 0.42 2.20 14.20
N HIS A 95 -0.02 3.45 14.33
CA HIS A 95 -0.27 4.33 13.18
C HIS A 95 0.48 5.66 13.37
N PRO A 96 1.79 5.66 13.10
CA PRO A 96 2.57 6.90 13.21
C PRO A 96 2.07 7.93 12.19
N ALA A 97 2.11 9.21 12.58
CA ALA A 97 1.75 10.30 11.67
C ALA A 97 2.75 10.41 10.50
N MET A 98 2.28 10.87 9.33
CA MET A 98 3.11 10.95 8.12
C MET A 98 4.37 11.79 8.30
N ASP A 99 4.27 12.92 9.01
CA ASP A 99 5.43 13.76 9.34
C ASP A 99 6.46 13.04 10.23
N THR A 100 5.99 12.17 11.12
CA THR A 100 6.87 11.32 11.94
C THR A 100 7.56 10.28 11.07
N ILE A 101 6.83 9.64 10.15
CA ILE A 101 7.38 8.66 9.22
C ILE A 101 8.47 9.30 8.36
N GLU A 102 8.20 10.43 7.74
CA GLU A 102 9.15 11.15 6.89
C GLU A 102 10.43 11.50 7.65
N LYS A 103 10.30 12.06 8.87
CA LYS A 103 11.44 12.37 9.73
C LYS A 103 12.26 11.12 10.09
N ARG A 104 11.61 9.99 10.34
CA ARG A 104 12.29 8.75 10.71
C ARG A 104 12.97 8.10 9.50
N LEU A 105 12.33 8.08 8.35
CA LEU A 105 12.94 7.55 7.12
C LEU A 105 14.18 8.34 6.70
N ALA A 106 14.26 9.64 7.05
CA ALA A 106 15.43 10.48 6.79
C ALA A 106 16.62 10.26 7.75
N GLN A 107 16.44 9.47 8.83
CA GLN A 107 17.54 9.23 9.78
C GLN A 107 18.55 8.22 9.23
N PRO A 108 19.85 8.42 9.46
CA PRO A 108 20.91 7.54 8.92
C PRO A 108 20.92 6.13 9.53
N ASP A 109 20.28 5.93 10.69
CA ASP A 109 20.15 4.65 11.38
C ASP A 109 18.89 3.87 10.97
N THR A 110 18.07 4.40 10.06
CA THR A 110 16.89 3.70 9.51
C THR A 110 17.31 2.72 8.43
N GLU A 111 16.99 1.45 8.63
CA GLU A 111 17.23 0.40 7.64
C GLU A 111 16.04 0.30 6.69
N ILE A 112 16.18 0.78 5.45
CA ILE A 112 15.14 0.71 4.42
C ILE A 112 15.40 -0.45 3.47
N THR A 113 14.39 -1.26 3.23
CA THR A 113 14.43 -2.39 2.29
C THR A 113 13.20 -2.38 1.37
N TYR A 114 13.39 -2.73 0.10
CA TYR A 114 12.29 -2.93 -0.83
C TYR A 114 12.00 -4.42 -0.98
N SER A 115 10.76 -4.84 -0.72
CA SER A 115 10.33 -6.21 -0.92
C SER A 115 9.92 -6.45 -2.37
N GLU A 116 10.75 -7.19 -3.11
CA GLU A 116 10.43 -7.57 -4.49
C GLU A 116 9.18 -8.46 -4.59
N LYS A 117 8.90 -9.24 -3.56
CA LYS A 117 7.72 -10.11 -3.49
C LYS A 117 6.42 -9.30 -3.41
N TYR A 118 6.37 -8.32 -2.50
CA TYR A 118 5.15 -7.56 -2.23
C TYR A 118 5.10 -6.23 -2.99
N LYS A 119 6.21 -5.84 -3.63
CA LYS A 119 6.37 -4.52 -4.27
C LYS A 119 6.01 -3.39 -3.31
N ASN A 120 6.47 -3.51 -2.07
CA ASN A 120 6.34 -2.52 -1.02
C ASN A 120 7.69 -2.29 -0.33
N PRO A 121 8.04 -1.06 0.02
CA PRO A 121 9.14 -0.78 0.94
C PRO A 121 8.73 -1.08 2.38
N TYR A 122 9.73 -1.43 3.20
CA TYR A 122 9.63 -1.46 4.64
C TYR A 122 10.91 -0.95 5.29
N ALA A 123 10.78 -0.48 6.52
CA ALA A 123 11.89 0.05 7.28
C ALA A 123 11.90 -0.48 8.71
N PHE A 124 13.11 -0.63 9.28
CA PHE A 124 13.30 -0.72 10.71
C PHE A 124 13.97 0.55 11.21
N TYR A 125 13.42 1.14 12.25
CA TYR A 125 13.97 2.33 12.92
C TYR A 125 13.74 2.27 14.43
N ASN A 126 14.50 3.04 15.19
CA ASN A 126 14.29 3.21 16.62
C ASN A 126 13.61 4.56 16.90
N THR A 127 12.66 4.55 17.82
CA THR A 127 12.07 5.77 18.37
C THR A 127 13.01 6.44 19.37
N GLU A 128 12.71 7.66 19.82
CA GLU A 128 13.57 8.39 20.76
C GLU A 128 13.69 7.71 22.12
N ASP A 129 12.69 6.95 22.52
CA ASP A 129 12.66 6.14 23.75
C ASP A 129 13.28 4.73 23.55
N GLY A 130 13.84 4.47 22.36
CA GLY A 130 14.57 3.25 22.05
C GLY A 130 13.71 2.05 21.61
N GLN A 131 12.42 2.24 21.39
CA GLN A 131 11.55 1.20 20.85
C GLN A 131 11.87 0.98 19.37
N GLN A 132 12.16 -0.27 18.97
CA GLN A 132 12.31 -0.60 17.54
C GLN A 132 10.94 -0.78 16.87
N ILE A 133 10.80 -0.21 15.67
CA ILE A 133 9.57 -0.24 14.86
C ILE A 133 9.87 -0.90 13.51
N LEU A 134 9.02 -1.84 13.10
CA LEU A 134 8.87 -2.27 11.71
C LEU A 134 7.77 -1.42 11.07
N LEU A 135 8.08 -0.74 9.98
CA LEU A 135 7.15 0.09 9.20
C LEU A 135 7.08 -0.39 7.76
N TRP A 136 5.88 -0.72 7.27
CA TRP A 136 5.59 -0.88 5.85
C TRP A 136 4.84 0.35 5.34
N TYR A 137 5.19 0.82 4.14
CA TYR A 137 4.64 2.05 3.55
C TYR A 137 4.62 1.98 2.02
N GLU A 138 4.16 3.04 1.36
CA GLU A 138 4.22 3.21 -0.09
C GLU A 138 5.26 4.26 -0.45
N ASP A 139 6.02 4.02 -1.52
CA ASP A 139 6.92 4.99 -2.14
C ASP A 139 6.62 5.10 -3.65
N SER A 140 7.36 5.92 -4.38
CA SER A 140 7.18 6.09 -5.82
C SER A 140 7.39 4.79 -6.60
N ARG A 141 8.30 3.92 -6.18
CA ARG A 141 8.53 2.61 -6.85
C ARG A 141 7.34 1.69 -6.72
N SER A 142 6.84 1.56 -5.48
CA SER A 142 5.70 0.69 -5.18
C SER A 142 4.42 1.15 -5.87
N ILE A 143 4.18 2.46 -5.91
CA ILE A 143 3.05 3.06 -6.63
C ILE A 143 3.20 2.86 -8.14
N LYS A 144 4.38 3.11 -8.70
CA LYS A 144 4.68 2.89 -10.12
C LYS A 144 4.40 1.46 -10.56
N ASP A 145 4.84 0.47 -9.79
CA ASP A 145 4.63 -0.94 -10.12
C ASP A 145 3.12 -1.28 -10.15
N LYS A 146 2.34 -0.72 -9.22
CA LYS A 146 0.87 -0.93 -9.16
C LYS A 146 0.12 -0.19 -10.27
N ILE A 147 0.54 1.03 -10.63
CA ILE A 147 -0.01 1.75 -11.78
C ILE A 147 0.25 0.96 -13.07
N LYS A 148 1.46 0.47 -13.28
CA LYS A 148 1.79 -0.37 -14.43
C LYS A 148 0.93 -1.64 -14.48
N LEU A 149 0.73 -2.28 -13.32
CA LEU A 149 -0.15 -3.42 -13.24
C LEU A 149 -1.59 -3.07 -13.66
N ALA A 150 -2.15 -1.96 -13.16
CA ALA A 150 -3.50 -1.52 -13.55
C ALA A 150 -3.61 -1.25 -15.04
N LYS A 151 -2.60 -0.63 -15.66
CA LYS A 151 -2.53 -0.43 -17.13
C LYS A 151 -2.49 -1.74 -17.91
N MET A 152 -1.81 -2.77 -17.41
CA MET A 152 -1.83 -4.11 -18.04
C MET A 152 -3.24 -4.72 -18.07
N PHE A 153 -4.10 -4.36 -17.12
CA PHE A 153 -5.53 -4.73 -17.11
C PHE A 153 -6.41 -3.80 -17.95
N GLY A 154 -5.83 -2.78 -18.59
CA GLY A 154 -6.53 -1.80 -19.44
C GLY A 154 -7.18 -0.65 -18.66
N ILE A 155 -6.75 -0.39 -17.43
CA ILE A 155 -7.24 0.69 -16.59
C ILE A 155 -6.24 1.85 -16.68
N ASN A 156 -6.70 3.03 -17.14
CA ASN A 156 -5.88 4.21 -17.37
C ASN A 156 -6.32 5.42 -16.52
N SER A 157 -7.31 5.27 -15.65
CA SER A 157 -7.77 6.32 -14.75
C SER A 157 -7.27 6.05 -13.34
N LEU A 158 -6.72 7.07 -12.70
CA LEU A 158 -6.18 6.99 -11.34
C LEU A 158 -6.96 7.87 -10.38
N SER A 159 -7.04 7.45 -9.13
CA SER A 159 -7.46 8.22 -7.97
C SER A 159 -6.37 8.13 -6.89
N VAL A 160 -6.25 9.17 -6.07
CA VAL A 160 -5.25 9.22 -5.01
C VAL A 160 -5.92 9.39 -3.66
N TRP A 161 -5.65 8.50 -2.76
CA TRP A 161 -6.03 8.59 -1.37
C TRP A 161 -4.77 8.94 -0.54
N ARG A 162 -4.61 10.14 -0.01
CA ARG A 162 -5.47 11.30 -0.19
C ARG A 162 -4.64 12.57 -0.33
N ILE A 163 -5.25 13.66 -0.81
CA ILE A 163 -4.63 14.98 -0.80
C ILE A 163 -4.20 15.34 0.63
N GLY A 164 -2.97 15.87 0.77
CA GLY A 164 -2.36 16.20 2.06
C GLY A 164 -1.66 15.03 2.77
N ALA A 165 -1.72 13.81 2.23
CA ALA A 165 -0.97 12.66 2.73
C ALA A 165 0.20 12.24 1.84
N ILE A 166 0.51 13.03 0.81
CA ILE A 166 1.72 12.91 0.00
C ILE A 166 2.68 13.99 0.47
N PRO A 167 3.90 13.64 0.90
CA PRO A 167 4.88 14.61 1.35
C PRO A 167 5.13 15.70 0.33
N GLU A 168 5.25 16.94 0.76
CA GLU A 168 5.66 18.07 -0.09
C GLU A 168 7.16 17.96 -0.38
N GLY A 169 7.49 17.93 -1.67
CA GLY A 169 8.86 17.78 -2.13
C GLY A 169 9.34 16.33 -2.11
N ALA A 170 10.26 16.04 -2.99
CA ALA A 170 10.86 14.72 -3.06
C ALA A 170 11.82 14.53 -1.89
N SER A 171 11.42 13.82 -0.85
CA SER A 171 12.42 13.16 -0.03
C SER A 171 12.98 11.96 -0.80
N GLU A 172 14.25 11.65 -0.68
CA GLU A 172 14.85 10.45 -1.31
C GLU A 172 14.07 9.17 -0.94
N GLN A 173 13.45 9.15 0.23
CA GLN A 173 12.68 8.02 0.75
C GLN A 173 11.33 7.81 0.07
N TYR A 174 10.69 8.90 -0.40
CA TYR A 174 9.44 8.84 -1.15
C TYR A 174 9.62 9.03 -2.66
N MET A 175 10.80 9.47 -3.11
CA MET A 175 11.24 9.51 -4.49
C MET A 175 10.26 10.21 -5.45
N ASP A 176 9.68 11.33 -5.05
CA ASP A 176 8.74 12.08 -5.89
C ASP A 176 7.50 11.29 -6.36
N VAL A 177 6.66 10.97 -5.40
CA VAL A 177 5.40 10.25 -5.65
C VAL A 177 4.48 11.03 -6.61
N TRP A 178 4.44 12.37 -6.53
CA TRP A 178 3.61 13.19 -7.41
C TRP A 178 4.05 13.09 -8.86
N GLU A 179 5.34 13.21 -9.14
CA GLU A 179 5.86 13.05 -10.50
C GLU A 179 5.53 11.65 -11.05
N THR A 180 5.69 10.62 -10.22
CA THR A 180 5.32 9.25 -10.59
C THR A 180 3.85 9.13 -10.98
N ILE A 181 2.93 9.70 -10.20
CA ILE A 181 1.49 9.65 -10.47
C ILE A 181 1.12 10.41 -11.76
N ILE A 182 1.77 11.53 -12.02
CA ILE A 182 1.48 12.38 -13.19
C ILE A 182 2.08 11.81 -14.47
N THR A 183 3.25 11.17 -14.39
CA THR A 183 4.00 10.71 -15.57
C THR A 183 3.70 9.27 -15.99
N GLU A 184 3.20 8.44 -15.10
CA GLU A 184 2.77 7.07 -15.41
C GLU A 184 1.30 7.01 -15.82
#